data_5424dbcc31212e78bff781b64a578fe0
#
_entry.id   5424dbcc31212e78bff781b64a578fe0
#
_cell.length_a   1.000
_cell.length_b   1.000
_cell.length_c   1.000
_cell.angle_alpha   90.00
_cell.angle_beta   90.00
_cell.angle_gamma   90.00
#
_symmetry.space_group_name_H-M   'P 1'
#
loop_
_entity.id
_entity.type
_entity.pdbx_description
1 polymer ?
#
loop_
_entity_poly.entity_id
_entity_poly.type
_entity_poly.pdbx_seq_one_letter_code
_entity_poly.pdbx_strand_id
1 'polypeptide(L)'
;MNRARLLLLCTLAAAGACHRDSAPPPPPPSVTVPVPVKQGPSAEMLTAGMVEAASQGKSQLPVKLKFELQERPTLGHLLAIDIAVLPQIDGKPAGIQVAGGDGLTLPPGANQLDLPALESGQVYRQNLKVTPTTDGVLVLNLTVSMKHDDLTETRAFSIPLIVGQ
;
A
#
# COMPACT_ATOMS: atom_id res chain seq x y z
N MET A 1 12.82 -16.94 61.42
CA MET A 1 12.51 -16.52 62.82
C MET A 1 11.09 -16.07 62.88
N ASN A 2 10.34 -16.74 63.74
CA ASN A 2 9.18 -16.34 64.52
C ASN A 2 7.89 -16.06 63.78
N ARG A 3 6.96 -16.84 64.00
CA ARG A 3 5.93 -17.20 65.01
C ARG A 3 4.60 -16.64 64.58
N ALA A 4 3.65 -17.47 64.27
CA ALA A 4 2.81 -18.33 65.08
C ALA A 4 1.60 -17.60 65.72
N ARG A 5 0.49 -18.32 65.65
CA ARG A 5 -0.70 -18.27 66.51
C ARG A 5 -1.84 -17.38 66.00
N LEU A 6 -3.10 -17.70 66.14
CA LEU A 6 -3.81 -18.78 66.81
C LEU A 6 -5.32 -18.59 66.55
N LEU A 7 -6.03 -19.66 66.27
CA LEU A 7 -7.39 -20.01 66.62
C LEU A 7 -8.42 -18.90 66.90
N LEU A 8 -9.62 -18.96 66.28
CA LEU A 8 -10.82 -19.26 67.07
C LEU A 8 -11.98 -19.74 66.19
N LEU A 9 -12.57 -20.85 66.62
CA LEU A 9 -13.84 -21.40 66.20
C LEU A 9 -14.99 -20.45 66.49
N CYS A 10 -16.00 -20.37 65.64
CA CYS A 10 -17.38 -20.25 66.03
C CYS A 10 -18.31 -20.83 65.00
N THR A 11 -18.90 -21.97 65.32
CA THR A 11 -20.04 -22.60 64.66
C THR A 11 -21.31 -21.81 64.93
N LEU A 12 -22.08 -21.52 63.89
CA LEU A 12 -23.53 -21.37 64.03
C LEU A 12 -24.20 -21.82 62.75
N ALA A 13 -25.01 -22.86 62.90
CA ALA A 13 -25.94 -23.36 61.89
C ALA A 13 -27.16 -22.44 61.85
N ALA A 14 -27.60 -22.09 60.63
CA ALA A 14 -28.95 -21.61 60.41
C ALA A 14 -29.41 -22.12 59.04
N ALA A 15 -30.39 -22.99 59.09
CA ALA A 15 -31.15 -23.45 57.93
C ALA A 15 -31.95 -22.28 57.35
N GLY A 16 -31.86 -22.07 56.02
CA GLY A 16 -32.60 -21.03 55.31
C GLY A 16 -32.90 -21.44 53.89
N ALA A 17 -34.07 -21.93 53.66
CA ALA A 17 -34.93 -21.88 52.47
C ALA A 17 -34.23 -21.85 51.09
N CYS A 18 -34.44 -22.95 50.36
CA CYS A 18 -34.25 -22.99 48.91
C CYS A 18 -35.21 -22.02 48.19
N HIS A 19 -34.73 -20.85 47.85
CA HIS A 19 -35.33 -20.06 46.79
C HIS A 19 -34.59 -20.46 45.51
N ARG A 20 -35.27 -21.25 44.65
CA ARG A 20 -34.88 -21.42 43.26
C ARG A 20 -35.25 -20.13 42.56
N ASP A 21 -34.33 -19.17 42.56
CA ASP A 21 -34.34 -18.11 41.57
C ASP A 21 -34.10 -18.77 40.20
N SER A 22 -35.17 -18.85 39.45
CA SER A 22 -35.08 -19.22 38.03
C SER A 22 -34.33 -18.05 37.37
N ALA A 23 -33.05 -18.23 37.07
CA ALA A 23 -32.30 -17.30 36.29
C ALA A 23 -33.05 -17.04 34.97
N PRO A 24 -33.21 -15.76 34.59
CA PRO A 24 -33.83 -15.45 33.31
C PRO A 24 -33.04 -16.11 32.17
N PRO A 25 -33.74 -16.60 31.12
CA PRO A 25 -33.05 -17.23 30.00
C PRO A 25 -32.02 -16.29 29.40
N PRO A 26 -30.84 -16.78 29.00
CA PRO A 26 -29.83 -15.96 28.39
C PRO A 26 -30.43 -15.25 27.17
N PRO A 27 -30.10 -13.96 26.97
CA PRO A 27 -30.55 -13.21 25.80
C PRO A 27 -30.11 -13.94 24.53
N PRO A 28 -30.96 -13.99 23.49
CA PRO A 28 -30.59 -14.63 22.24
C PRO A 28 -29.29 -14.02 21.71
N PRO A 29 -28.40 -14.81 21.09
CA PRO A 29 -27.16 -14.29 20.53
C PRO A 29 -27.50 -13.16 19.58
N SER A 30 -26.94 -11.99 19.87
CA SER A 30 -27.06 -10.83 19.00
C SER A 30 -26.42 -11.19 17.66
N VAL A 31 -27.23 -11.46 16.66
CA VAL A 31 -26.76 -11.61 15.29
C VAL A 31 -26.26 -10.23 14.86
N THR A 32 -24.96 -10.02 14.98
CA THR A 32 -24.31 -8.84 14.41
C THR A 32 -24.43 -8.95 12.89
N VAL A 33 -25.45 -8.32 12.33
CA VAL A 33 -25.55 -8.15 10.88
C VAL A 33 -24.32 -7.34 10.46
N PRO A 34 -23.47 -7.86 9.55
CA PRO A 34 -22.34 -7.09 9.07
C PRO A 34 -22.87 -5.80 8.42
N VAL A 35 -22.57 -4.66 9.03
CA VAL A 35 -22.85 -3.37 8.41
C VAL A 35 -21.97 -3.31 7.16
N PRO A 36 -22.55 -3.10 5.96
CA PRO A 36 -21.74 -2.96 4.77
C PRO A 36 -20.84 -1.74 4.93
N VAL A 37 -19.56 -1.99 5.18
CA VAL A 37 -18.54 -0.95 5.14
C VAL A 37 -18.55 -0.44 3.71
N LYS A 38 -18.80 0.86 3.50
CA LYS A 38 -18.63 1.52 2.22
C LYS A 38 -17.16 1.34 1.84
N GLN A 39 -16.87 0.32 1.06
CA GLN A 39 -15.55 0.14 0.48
C GLN A 39 -15.35 1.31 -0.49
N GLY A 40 -14.27 2.06 -0.30
CA GLY A 40 -13.83 3.04 -1.28
C GLY A 40 -13.59 2.38 -2.65
N PRO A 41 -13.38 3.17 -3.71
CA PRO A 41 -13.13 2.62 -5.03
C PRO A 41 -11.94 1.63 -4.98
N SER A 42 -12.12 0.46 -5.59
CA SER A 42 -11.07 -0.56 -5.61
C SER A 42 -9.82 -0.07 -6.38
N ALA A 43 -8.66 -0.61 -6.07
CA ALA A 43 -7.43 -0.30 -6.78
C ALA A 43 -7.55 -0.54 -8.30
N GLU A 44 -8.34 -1.51 -8.71
CA GLU A 44 -8.64 -1.79 -10.11
C GLU A 44 -9.45 -0.67 -10.77
N MET A 45 -10.45 -0.13 -10.08
CA MET A 45 -11.22 1.02 -10.58
C MET A 45 -10.36 2.28 -10.66
N LEU A 46 -9.48 2.49 -9.68
CA LEU A 46 -8.58 3.65 -9.65
C LEU A 46 -7.47 3.59 -10.71
N THR A 47 -7.15 2.41 -11.23
CA THR A 47 -6.14 2.19 -12.26
C THR A 47 -6.72 1.66 -13.57
N ALA A 48 -8.03 1.83 -13.78
CA ALA A 48 -8.67 1.46 -15.03
C ALA A 48 -8.05 2.24 -16.20
N GLY A 49 -7.71 1.55 -17.29
CA GLY A 49 -7.04 2.14 -18.45
C GLY A 49 -5.51 2.19 -18.35
N MET A 50 -4.92 2.04 -17.16
CA MET A 50 -3.47 2.03 -16.99
C MET A 50 -2.87 0.66 -17.35
N VAL A 51 -1.69 0.67 -17.95
CA VAL A 51 -0.91 -0.52 -18.32
C VAL A 51 0.10 -0.84 -17.21
N GLU A 52 0.34 -2.11 -16.93
CA GLU A 52 1.36 -2.53 -15.97
C GLU A 52 2.77 -2.36 -16.58
N ALA A 53 3.65 -1.67 -15.86
CA ALA A 53 5.04 -1.49 -16.27
C ALA A 53 5.82 -2.81 -16.11
N ALA A 54 6.74 -3.06 -17.03
CA ALA A 54 7.56 -4.25 -16.98
C ALA A 54 8.54 -4.17 -15.79
N SER A 55 8.49 -5.13 -14.88
CA SER A 55 9.46 -5.21 -13.80
C SER A 55 10.79 -5.77 -14.29
N GLN A 56 11.89 -5.17 -13.83
CA GLN A 56 13.24 -5.60 -14.16
C GLN A 56 13.90 -6.30 -12.96
N GLY A 57 14.71 -7.32 -13.29
CA GLY A 57 15.48 -8.01 -12.26
C GLY A 57 14.67 -8.96 -11.36
N LYS A 58 15.33 -9.46 -10.31
CA LYS A 58 14.78 -10.43 -9.35
C LYS A 58 14.48 -9.75 -8.00
N SER A 59 13.79 -8.62 -8.02
CA SER A 59 13.38 -7.98 -6.75
C SER A 59 12.20 -8.73 -6.14
N GLN A 60 12.22 -8.91 -4.82
CA GLN A 60 11.12 -9.49 -4.07
C GLN A 60 10.14 -8.43 -3.52
N LEU A 61 10.45 -7.14 -3.68
CA LEU A 61 9.58 -6.08 -3.22
C LEU A 61 8.18 -6.22 -3.87
N PRO A 62 7.13 -6.51 -3.09
CA PRO A 62 5.80 -6.78 -3.61
C PRO A 62 5.06 -5.46 -3.90
N VAL A 63 5.50 -4.80 -4.94
CA VAL A 63 4.94 -3.54 -5.46
C VAL A 63 4.63 -3.74 -6.94
N LYS A 64 3.50 -3.21 -7.40
CA LYS A 64 3.17 -3.08 -8.82
C LYS A 64 3.23 -1.62 -9.20
N LEU A 65 3.62 -1.36 -10.44
CA LEU A 65 3.60 -0.03 -11.04
C LEU A 65 2.78 -0.10 -12.33
N LYS A 66 1.82 0.81 -12.45
CA LYS A 66 1.03 1.00 -13.67
C LYS A 66 1.26 2.40 -14.19
N PHE A 67 1.07 2.58 -15.49
CA PHE A 67 1.23 3.88 -16.13
C PHE A 67 0.20 4.11 -17.23
N GLU A 68 -0.03 5.37 -17.53
CA GLU A 68 -0.87 5.83 -18.63
C GLU A 68 -0.20 7.04 -19.28
N LEU A 69 -0.11 7.04 -20.60
CA LEU A 69 0.35 8.18 -21.37
C LEU A 69 -0.83 9.10 -21.63
N GLN A 70 -0.72 10.36 -21.25
CA GLN A 70 -1.79 11.34 -21.45
C GLN A 70 -1.95 11.71 -22.93
N GLU A 71 -0.86 11.57 -23.69
CA GLU A 71 -0.81 11.87 -25.11
C GLU A 71 0.21 10.98 -25.82
N ARG A 72 0.21 11.02 -27.16
CA ARG A 72 1.15 10.27 -27.95
C ARG A 72 2.57 10.87 -27.83
N PRO A 73 3.60 10.05 -27.55
CA PRO A 73 4.97 10.53 -27.51
C PRO A 73 5.39 11.17 -28.84
N THR A 74 5.80 12.40 -28.81
CA THR A 74 6.24 13.17 -29.98
C THR A 74 7.60 13.79 -29.72
N LEU A 75 8.46 13.76 -30.71
CA LEU A 75 9.82 14.31 -30.64
C LEU A 75 9.82 15.78 -30.21
N GLY A 76 10.62 16.11 -29.22
CA GLY A 76 10.78 17.47 -28.71
C GLY A 76 9.61 18.02 -27.90
N HIS A 77 8.52 17.29 -27.76
CA HIS A 77 7.36 17.73 -27.00
C HIS A 77 7.35 17.12 -25.57
N LEU A 78 6.92 17.93 -24.61
CA LEU A 78 6.80 17.49 -23.23
C LEU A 78 5.64 16.50 -23.11
N LEU A 79 5.94 15.27 -22.72
CA LEU A 79 4.98 14.18 -22.50
C LEU A 79 4.67 14.07 -21.02
N ALA A 80 3.40 14.07 -20.67
CA ALA A 80 2.92 13.76 -19.32
C ALA A 80 2.56 12.26 -19.22
N ILE A 81 3.07 11.63 -18.17
CA ILE A 81 2.86 10.22 -17.88
C ILE A 81 2.29 10.12 -16.47
N ASP A 82 1.10 9.60 -16.35
CA ASP A 82 0.54 9.24 -15.04
C ASP A 82 1.06 7.88 -14.63
N ILE A 83 1.59 7.79 -13.43
CA ILE A 83 2.04 6.56 -12.82
C ILE A 83 1.23 6.27 -11.56
N ALA A 84 0.96 5.01 -11.31
CA ALA A 84 0.29 4.52 -10.12
C ALA A 84 1.13 3.42 -9.48
N VAL A 85 1.47 3.62 -8.22
CA VAL A 85 2.17 2.64 -7.39
C VAL A 85 1.15 1.91 -6.53
N LEU A 86 1.19 0.58 -6.56
CA LEU A 86 0.30 -0.30 -5.84
C LEU A 86 1.13 -1.22 -4.93
N PRO A 87 1.38 -0.82 -3.68
CA PRO A 87 2.06 -1.69 -2.72
C PRO A 87 1.14 -2.84 -2.29
N GLN A 88 1.73 -4.00 -2.08
CA GLN A 88 1.03 -5.19 -1.57
C GLN A 88 1.36 -5.45 -0.10
N ILE A 89 2.28 -4.68 0.47
CA ILE A 89 2.63 -4.64 1.89
C ILE A 89 2.74 -3.20 2.35
N ASP A 90 2.60 -2.99 3.65
CA ASP A 90 2.83 -1.69 4.26
C ASP A 90 4.32 -1.37 4.31
N GLY A 91 4.68 -0.11 4.16
CA GLY A 91 6.07 0.32 4.24
C GLY A 91 6.23 1.81 4.46
N LYS A 92 7.39 2.18 5.00
CA LYS A 92 7.80 3.58 5.07
C LYS A 92 8.27 4.01 3.69
N PRO A 93 7.91 5.22 3.25
CA PRO A 93 8.27 5.67 1.92
C PRO A 93 9.78 5.89 1.82
N ALA A 94 10.32 5.62 0.64
CA ALA A 94 11.64 6.09 0.26
C ALA A 94 11.57 6.93 -1.03
N GLY A 95 10.64 6.63 -1.92
CA GLY A 95 10.41 7.39 -3.14
C GLY A 95 10.61 6.58 -4.42
N ILE A 96 10.42 7.25 -5.53
CA ILE A 96 10.67 6.73 -6.87
C ILE A 96 11.83 7.50 -7.48
N GLN A 97 12.89 6.81 -7.85
CA GLN A 97 13.93 7.37 -8.70
C GLN A 97 13.53 7.17 -10.17
N VAL A 98 13.65 8.24 -10.94
CA VAL A 98 13.35 8.26 -12.36
C VAL A 98 14.63 8.48 -13.14
N ALA A 99 14.92 7.62 -14.10
CA ALA A 99 16.04 7.74 -15.00
C ALA A 99 15.55 7.66 -16.45
N GLY A 100 15.73 8.72 -17.20
CA GLY A 100 15.58 8.67 -18.64
C GLY A 100 16.72 7.84 -19.23
N GLY A 101 16.38 6.89 -20.11
CA GLY A 101 17.36 6.28 -20.99
C GLY A 101 17.84 7.25 -22.06
N ASP A 102 18.73 6.77 -22.94
CA ASP A 102 19.18 7.58 -24.08
C ASP A 102 17.97 8.09 -24.88
N GLY A 103 18.01 9.37 -25.23
CA GLY A 103 16.94 10.03 -25.98
C GLY A 103 15.75 10.54 -25.12
N LEU A 104 15.85 10.52 -23.79
CA LEU A 104 14.85 11.11 -22.90
C LEU A 104 15.47 12.17 -21.99
N THR A 105 14.86 13.33 -21.95
CA THR A 105 15.25 14.41 -21.02
C THR A 105 14.18 14.60 -19.96
N LEU A 106 14.61 14.66 -18.71
CA LEU A 106 13.78 14.97 -17.56
C LEU A 106 13.88 16.45 -17.20
N PRO A 107 12.79 17.12 -16.82
CA PRO A 107 12.86 18.44 -16.22
C PRO A 107 13.72 18.44 -14.95
N PRO A 108 14.34 19.57 -14.57
CA PRO A 108 15.10 19.68 -13.33
C PRO A 108 14.24 19.25 -12.11
N GLY A 109 14.79 18.37 -11.29
CA GLY A 109 14.12 17.85 -10.11
C GLY A 109 13.10 16.73 -10.35
N ALA A 110 12.82 16.34 -11.60
CA ALA A 110 11.90 15.26 -11.91
C ALA A 110 12.53 13.85 -11.82
N ASN A 111 13.80 13.77 -11.44
CA ASN A 111 14.51 12.50 -11.26
C ASN A 111 14.16 11.77 -9.95
N GLN A 112 13.42 12.42 -9.05
CA GLN A 112 12.95 11.82 -7.81
C GLN A 112 11.53 12.28 -7.51
N LEU A 113 10.67 11.32 -7.16
CA LEU A 113 9.31 11.57 -6.72
C LEU A 113 9.15 11.01 -5.31
N ASP A 114 8.66 11.85 -4.41
CA ASP A 114 8.41 11.44 -3.03
C ASP A 114 7.04 10.80 -2.90
N LEU A 115 6.99 9.69 -2.19
CA LEU A 115 5.76 8.99 -1.85
C LEU A 115 5.49 9.13 -0.36
N PRO A 116 4.23 9.23 0.07
CA PRO A 116 3.87 9.15 1.49
C PRO A 116 4.14 7.74 2.03
N ALA A 117 3.81 7.49 3.29
CA ALA A 117 3.78 6.13 3.82
C ALA A 117 2.86 5.26 2.95
N LEU A 118 3.35 4.09 2.56
CA LEU A 118 2.64 3.19 1.67
C LEU A 118 1.83 2.19 2.49
N GLU A 119 0.55 2.09 2.18
CA GLU A 119 -0.38 1.13 2.77
C GLU A 119 -0.76 0.08 1.72
N SER A 120 -0.79 -1.17 2.13
CA SER A 120 -1.15 -2.30 1.28
C SER A 120 -2.54 -2.10 0.64
N GLY A 121 -2.62 -2.30 -0.66
CA GLY A 121 -3.86 -2.18 -1.42
C GLY A 121 -4.29 -0.75 -1.78
N GLN A 122 -3.58 0.27 -1.31
CA GLN A 122 -3.80 1.67 -1.71
C GLN A 122 -3.15 1.98 -3.06
N VAL A 123 -3.65 3.01 -3.73
CA VAL A 123 -3.12 3.48 -5.01
C VAL A 123 -2.52 4.86 -4.84
N TYR A 124 -1.23 4.99 -5.13
CA TYR A 124 -0.49 6.25 -5.07
C TYR A 124 -0.21 6.73 -6.47
N ARG A 125 -0.88 7.81 -6.87
CA ARG A 125 -0.72 8.41 -8.21
C ARG A 125 0.30 9.54 -8.18
N GLN A 126 1.13 9.58 -9.22
CA GLN A 126 2.10 10.64 -9.47
C GLN A 126 2.08 10.99 -10.95
N ASN A 127 2.35 12.24 -11.28
CA ASN A 127 2.50 12.70 -12.65
C ASN A 127 3.96 12.97 -12.95
N LEU A 128 4.47 12.34 -13.97
CA LEU A 128 5.84 12.47 -14.44
C LEU A 128 5.85 13.17 -15.80
N LYS A 129 6.85 14.00 -16.03
CA LYS A 129 7.04 14.71 -17.29
C LYS A 129 8.38 14.35 -17.89
N VAL A 130 8.39 14.02 -19.18
CA VAL A 130 9.62 13.70 -19.93
C VAL A 130 9.55 14.33 -21.31
N THR A 131 10.70 14.59 -21.91
CA THR A 131 10.77 15.09 -23.30
C THR A 131 11.61 14.12 -24.13
N PRO A 132 11.02 13.46 -25.13
CA PRO A 132 11.78 12.67 -26.11
C PRO A 132 12.66 13.57 -26.96
N THR A 133 13.93 13.21 -27.11
CA THR A 133 14.91 13.95 -27.93
C THR A 133 15.36 13.19 -29.16
N THR A 134 14.94 11.93 -29.31
CA THR A 134 15.17 11.07 -30.48
C THR A 134 13.92 10.29 -30.81
N ASP A 135 13.79 9.90 -32.07
CA ASP A 135 12.74 8.98 -32.52
C ASP A 135 13.08 7.53 -32.17
N GLY A 136 12.07 6.67 -32.19
CA GLY A 136 12.23 5.24 -31.99
C GLY A 136 11.63 4.73 -30.67
N VAL A 137 12.16 3.61 -30.20
CA VAL A 137 11.73 3.03 -28.91
C VAL A 137 12.67 3.49 -27.82
N LEU A 138 12.16 4.35 -26.96
CA LEU A 138 12.89 4.88 -25.81
C LEU A 138 12.40 4.16 -24.54
N VAL A 139 13.25 4.06 -23.54
CA VAL A 139 12.92 3.39 -22.27
C VAL A 139 13.09 4.35 -21.10
N LEU A 140 12.00 4.55 -20.37
CA LEU A 140 12.02 5.24 -19.10
C LEU A 140 12.13 4.23 -17.97
N ASN A 141 13.15 4.39 -17.13
CA ASN A 141 13.40 3.50 -16.00
C ASN A 141 12.94 4.17 -14.70
N LEU A 142 12.20 3.41 -13.88
CA LEU A 142 11.75 3.84 -12.57
C LEU A 142 12.20 2.83 -11.53
N THR A 143 12.77 3.32 -10.44
CA THR A 143 13.16 2.47 -9.32
C THR A 143 12.35 2.89 -8.09
N VAL A 144 11.44 2.04 -7.68
CA VAL A 144 10.67 2.22 -6.44
C VAL A 144 11.50 1.68 -5.30
N SER A 145 11.74 2.51 -4.30
CA SER A 145 12.39 2.12 -3.04
C SER A 145 11.38 2.17 -1.92
N MET A 146 11.38 1.18 -1.06
CA MET A 146 10.52 1.11 0.11
C MET A 146 11.28 0.55 1.30
N LYS A 147 11.07 1.14 2.47
CA LYS A 147 11.60 0.61 3.72
C LYS A 147 10.49 -0.16 4.44
N HIS A 148 10.73 -1.46 4.61
CA HIS A 148 9.89 -2.34 5.41
C HIS A 148 10.75 -2.90 6.55
N ASP A 149 10.27 -2.79 7.78
CA ASP A 149 11.07 -2.98 8.99
C ASP A 149 12.34 -2.13 8.95
N ASP A 150 13.53 -2.74 9.00
CA ASP A 150 14.82 -2.05 8.92
C ASP A 150 15.53 -2.26 7.57
N LEU A 151 14.88 -2.95 6.63
CA LEU A 151 15.41 -3.23 5.31
C LEU A 151 14.87 -2.22 4.29
N THR A 152 15.75 -1.73 3.42
CA THR A 152 15.35 -0.98 2.24
C THR A 152 15.42 -1.90 1.04
N GLU A 153 14.28 -2.12 0.42
CA GLU A 153 14.17 -2.91 -0.79
C GLU A 153 13.85 -2.00 -1.98
N THR A 154 14.32 -2.41 -3.15
CA THR A 154 14.10 -1.66 -4.38
C THR A 154 13.55 -2.58 -5.46
N ARG A 155 12.69 -2.02 -6.32
CA ARG A 155 12.21 -2.70 -7.52
C ARG A 155 12.26 -1.76 -8.71
N ALA A 156 12.93 -2.20 -9.77
CA ALA A 156 13.05 -1.46 -11.00
C ALA A 156 11.95 -1.85 -11.99
N PHE A 157 11.47 -0.84 -12.71
CA PHE A 157 10.45 -0.96 -13.75
C PHE A 157 10.91 -0.24 -15.00
N SER A 158 10.42 -0.66 -16.14
CA SER A 158 10.61 0.02 -17.41
C SER A 158 9.30 0.33 -18.10
N ILE A 159 9.22 1.54 -18.65
CA ILE A 159 8.12 2.01 -19.48
C ILE A 159 8.66 2.26 -20.87
N PRO A 160 8.27 1.46 -21.87
CA PRO A 160 8.65 1.71 -23.27
C PRO A 160 7.81 2.85 -23.84
N LEU A 161 8.47 3.80 -24.49
CA LEU A 161 7.87 4.94 -25.18
C LEU A 161 8.19 4.81 -26.68
N ILE A 162 7.15 4.72 -27.50
CA ILE A 162 7.31 4.67 -28.95
C ILE A 162 7.13 6.10 -29.47
N VAL A 163 8.24 6.71 -29.87
CA VAL A 163 8.29 8.07 -30.40
C VAL A 163 8.33 7.98 -31.93
N GLY A 164 7.38 8.60 -32.56
CA GLY A 164 7.30 8.65 -34.02
C GLY A 164 6.88 10.04 -34.50
N GLN A 165 7.12 10.28 -35.79
CA GLN A 165 6.64 11.47 -36.45
C GLN A 165 5.13 11.49 -36.65
#